data_5c40fb7684dc532878242f005e2f32e9
#
_entry.id   5c40fb7684dc532878242f005e2f32e9
#
_cell.length_a   1.000
_cell.length_b   1.000
_cell.length_c   1.000
_cell.angle_alpha   90.00
_cell.angle_beta   90.00
_cell.angle_gamma   90.00
#
_symmetry.space_group_name_H-M   'P 1'
#
loop_
_entity.id
_entity.type
_entity.pdbx_description
1 polymer ?
#
loop_
_entity_poly.entity_id
_entity_poly.type
_entity_poly.pdbx_seq_one_letter_code
_entity_poly.pdbx_strand_id
1 'polypeptide(L)'
;LDTTQTPPTDMERRIMEGAASLESVDSDLPPLLMGRLLADRMQLFVGDTVVVASFENLSANVMGGLAPTLRRFQVTGTFETGMYDYDLQNVYTTLAHAQELVGIDDPSVAGGIGVRTVDPSRATEIAGAIQDRLGFPYYVESWEVTNRALFSALKLEKIAMGLILFLIVLVAAFNIVSTLVM
;
A
#
# COMPACT_ATOMS: atom_id res chain seq x y z
N LEU A 1 -2.15 11.16 -5.92
CA LEU A 1 -2.94 11.55 -4.74
C LEU A 1 -3.46 12.97 -4.98
N ASP A 2 -4.77 13.15 -4.98
CA ASP A 2 -5.35 14.48 -5.00
C ASP A 2 -5.14 15.09 -3.60
N THR A 3 -4.19 15.99 -3.48
CA THR A 3 -3.83 16.65 -2.21
C THR A 3 -4.85 17.71 -1.79
N THR A 4 -5.86 18.00 -2.61
CA THR A 4 -6.94 18.95 -2.27
C THR A 4 -7.96 18.34 -1.31
N GLN A 5 -7.99 17.03 -1.15
CA GLN A 5 -8.80 16.32 -0.17
C GLN A 5 -7.89 15.74 0.91
N THR A 6 -8.34 15.75 2.16
CA THR A 6 -7.61 15.15 3.29
C THR A 6 -7.11 13.75 2.87
N PRO A 7 -5.80 13.52 2.76
CA PRO A 7 -5.29 12.25 2.28
C PRO A 7 -5.80 11.13 3.19
N PRO A 8 -6.26 9.99 2.63
CA PRO A 8 -6.75 8.85 3.41
C PRO A 8 -5.67 8.21 4.28
N THR A 9 -4.44 8.63 4.11
CA THR A 9 -3.25 8.14 4.83
C THR A 9 -2.58 9.27 5.58
N ASP A 10 -2.09 9.02 6.80
CA ASP A 10 -1.30 9.97 7.59
C ASP A 10 0.13 10.17 7.01
N MET A 11 0.23 10.27 5.67
CA MET A 11 1.51 10.35 4.96
C MET A 11 2.32 11.60 5.35
N GLU A 12 1.66 12.73 5.55
CA GLU A 12 2.34 13.97 5.96
C GLU A 12 3.14 13.82 7.26
N ARG A 13 2.65 12.97 8.19
CA ARG A 13 3.34 12.68 9.46
C ARG A 13 4.49 11.68 9.33
N ARG A 14 4.61 11.02 8.18
CA ARG A 14 5.59 9.93 7.94
C ARG A 14 6.71 10.34 7.01
N ILE A 15 6.75 11.60 6.61
CA ILE A 15 7.84 12.12 5.80
C ILE A 15 9.02 12.40 6.71
N MET A 16 10.14 11.79 6.37
CA MET A 16 11.39 11.87 7.16
C MET A 16 12.33 12.92 6.62
N GLU A 17 12.36 13.13 5.30
CA GLU A 17 13.28 14.05 4.65
C GLU A 17 12.62 14.67 3.42
N GLY A 18 12.80 15.98 3.22
CA GLY A 18 12.24 16.74 2.11
C GLY A 18 10.88 17.37 2.39
N ALA A 19 10.16 17.74 1.34
CA ALA A 19 8.85 18.36 1.43
C ALA A 19 7.74 17.32 1.41
N ALA A 20 6.75 17.47 2.32
CA ALA A 20 5.47 16.75 2.27
C ALA A 20 4.68 17.07 0.99
N SER A 21 5.01 18.19 0.36
CA SER A 21 4.35 18.70 -0.83
C SER A 21 4.80 17.91 -2.06
N LEU A 22 3.83 17.37 -2.78
CA LEU A 22 3.99 16.90 -4.16
C LEU A 22 4.03 18.09 -5.15
N GLU A 23 4.21 19.30 -4.65
CA GLU A 23 4.48 20.46 -5.49
C GLU A 23 5.95 20.43 -5.90
N SER A 24 6.20 20.62 -7.18
CA SER A 24 7.55 20.65 -7.72
C SER A 24 8.33 21.82 -7.08
N VAL A 25 9.38 21.48 -6.36
CA VAL A 25 10.30 22.47 -5.82
C VAL A 25 11.31 22.81 -6.91
N ASP A 26 11.16 23.94 -7.56
CA ASP A 26 12.15 24.59 -8.47
C ASP A 26 12.64 23.77 -9.69
N SER A 27 11.94 22.73 -10.13
CA SER A 27 12.30 22.00 -11.34
C SER A 27 11.11 21.81 -12.27
N ASP A 28 11.35 21.80 -13.59
CA ASP A 28 10.38 21.43 -14.62
C ASP A 28 10.01 19.92 -14.57
N LEU A 29 10.56 19.16 -13.60
CA LEU A 29 10.35 17.73 -13.44
C LEU A 29 9.21 17.45 -12.45
N PRO A 30 8.36 16.45 -12.74
CA PRO A 30 7.31 16.05 -11.82
C PRO A 30 7.88 15.51 -10.49
N PRO A 31 7.22 15.84 -9.36
CA PRO A 31 7.66 15.43 -8.04
C PRO A 31 7.41 13.94 -7.78
N LEU A 32 8.33 13.32 -7.03
CA LEU A 32 8.24 11.93 -6.60
C LEU A 32 8.60 11.81 -5.12
N LEU A 33 7.69 11.28 -4.32
CA LEU A 33 7.98 10.83 -2.96
C LEU A 33 8.33 9.34 -3.00
N MET A 34 9.45 8.96 -2.40
CA MET A 34 9.96 7.59 -2.43
C MET A 34 10.03 6.99 -1.04
N GLY A 35 9.73 5.69 -0.89
CA GLY A 35 9.97 5.00 0.36
C GLY A 35 11.46 5.05 0.72
N ARG A 36 11.78 5.30 1.98
CA ARG A 36 13.16 5.47 2.45
C ARG A 36 14.05 4.28 2.12
N LEU A 37 13.54 3.06 2.36
CA LEU A 37 14.31 1.85 2.05
C LEU A 37 14.60 1.69 0.55
N LEU A 38 13.67 2.13 -0.30
CA LEU A 38 13.88 2.15 -1.75
C LEU A 38 14.94 3.17 -2.15
N ALA A 39 14.86 4.39 -1.59
CA ALA A 39 15.84 5.45 -1.83
C ALA A 39 17.25 5.03 -1.39
N ASP A 40 17.39 4.48 -0.18
CA ASP A 40 18.67 3.97 0.34
C ASP A 40 19.24 2.84 -0.54
N ARG A 41 18.38 1.92 -0.99
CA ARG A 41 18.80 0.80 -1.85
C ARG A 41 19.27 1.26 -3.22
N MET A 42 18.64 2.30 -3.76
CA MET A 42 19.00 2.89 -5.06
C MET A 42 20.06 3.99 -4.93
N GLN A 43 20.48 4.34 -3.69
CA GLN A 43 21.42 5.43 -3.39
C GLN A 43 20.94 6.77 -3.96
N LEU A 44 19.65 7.05 -3.84
CA LEU A 44 19.01 8.28 -4.28
C LEU A 44 18.75 9.21 -3.09
N PHE A 45 18.99 10.49 -3.32
CA PHE A 45 18.79 11.56 -2.35
C PHE A 45 17.71 12.53 -2.82
N VAL A 46 17.18 13.32 -1.88
CA VAL A 46 16.26 14.41 -2.22
C VAL A 46 16.94 15.39 -3.16
N GLY A 47 16.28 15.69 -4.28
CA GLY A 47 16.82 16.50 -5.38
C GLY A 47 17.33 15.70 -6.59
N ASP A 48 17.58 14.40 -6.43
CA ASP A 48 18.02 13.55 -7.53
C ASP A 48 16.92 13.31 -8.57
N THR A 49 17.34 13.04 -9.80
CA THR A 49 16.43 12.69 -10.89
C THR A 49 16.41 11.18 -11.11
N VAL A 50 15.23 10.61 -11.15
CA VAL A 50 14.99 9.19 -11.43
C VAL A 50 14.14 8.99 -12.68
N VAL A 51 14.41 7.93 -13.43
CA VAL A 51 13.58 7.51 -14.57
C VAL A 51 12.66 6.39 -14.15
N VAL A 52 11.36 6.65 -14.26
CA VAL A 52 10.32 5.64 -14.01
C VAL A 52 9.85 5.07 -15.35
N ALA A 53 9.76 3.75 -15.42
CA ALA A 53 9.27 3.02 -16.58
C ALA A 53 7.89 2.43 -16.30
N SER A 54 6.91 2.72 -17.16
CA SER A 54 5.61 2.05 -17.14
C SER A 54 5.52 1.04 -18.29
N PHE A 55 5.06 -0.17 -17.95
CA PHE A 55 4.83 -1.26 -18.89
C PHE A 55 3.35 -1.46 -19.21
N GLU A 56 2.46 -0.63 -18.63
CA GLU A 56 1.01 -0.75 -18.86
C GLU A 56 0.61 -0.21 -20.24
N ASN A 57 1.26 0.87 -20.68
CA ASN A 57 1.03 1.45 -22.00
C ASN A 57 2.28 1.26 -22.87
N LEU A 58 2.38 0.10 -23.51
CA LEU A 58 3.48 -0.21 -24.41
C LEU A 58 3.27 0.48 -25.75
N SER A 59 4.08 1.46 -26.08
CA SER A 59 4.08 2.11 -27.38
C SER A 59 4.84 1.27 -28.42
N ALA A 60 4.28 1.17 -29.64
CA ALA A 60 4.98 0.51 -30.74
C ALA A 60 6.20 1.35 -31.15
N ASN A 61 7.37 0.73 -31.06
CA ASN A 61 8.62 1.38 -31.49
C ASN A 61 8.77 1.30 -33.03
N VAL A 62 9.49 2.25 -33.61
CA VAL A 62 9.76 2.34 -35.06
C VAL A 62 10.41 1.06 -35.62
N MET A 63 11.03 0.25 -34.77
CA MET A 63 11.63 -1.05 -35.10
C MET A 63 10.68 -2.25 -34.94
N GLY A 64 9.38 -2.03 -34.65
CA GLY A 64 8.38 -3.10 -34.51
C GLY A 64 8.38 -3.77 -33.12
N GLY A 65 9.09 -3.22 -32.12
CA GLY A 65 9.09 -3.69 -30.74
C GLY A 65 8.13 -2.88 -29.84
N LEU A 66 7.71 -3.47 -28.73
CA LEU A 66 6.98 -2.78 -27.66
C LEU A 66 7.98 -2.12 -26.72
N ALA A 67 7.86 -0.80 -26.51
CA ALA A 67 8.72 -0.05 -25.62
C ALA A 67 7.91 0.49 -24.42
N PRO A 68 8.46 0.44 -23.20
CA PRO A 68 7.84 1.05 -22.03
C PRO A 68 7.82 2.58 -22.15
N THR A 69 6.83 3.20 -21.55
CA THR A 69 6.81 4.65 -21.37
C THR A 69 7.81 5.03 -20.29
N LEU A 70 8.77 5.89 -20.64
CA LEU A 70 9.82 6.37 -19.73
C LEU A 70 9.58 7.83 -19.39
N ARG A 71 9.58 8.16 -18.10
CA ARG A 71 9.44 9.54 -17.64
C ARG A 71 10.43 9.86 -16.53
N ARG A 72 10.98 11.07 -16.56
CA ARG A 72 11.86 11.59 -15.51
C ARG A 72 11.04 12.22 -14.42
N PHE A 73 11.43 11.94 -13.18
CA PHE A 73 10.87 12.51 -11.95
C PHE A 73 11.99 13.05 -11.07
N GLN A 74 11.70 14.02 -10.24
CA GLN A 74 12.61 14.49 -9.21
C GLN A 74 12.18 13.93 -7.86
N VAL A 75 13.12 13.37 -7.11
CA VAL A 75 12.86 12.93 -5.73
C VAL A 75 12.72 14.18 -4.86
N THR A 76 11.49 14.46 -4.38
CA THR A 76 11.18 15.63 -3.56
C THR A 76 11.17 15.33 -2.07
N GLY A 77 11.11 14.05 -1.70
CA GLY A 77 11.17 13.63 -0.32
C GLY A 77 11.13 12.12 -0.15
N THR A 78 11.42 11.67 1.06
CA THR A 78 11.33 10.27 1.44
C THR A 78 10.35 10.07 2.59
N PHE A 79 9.63 8.94 2.59
CA PHE A 79 8.70 8.56 3.65
C PHE A 79 9.10 7.22 4.28
N GLU A 80 8.71 7.03 5.55
CA GLU A 80 8.89 5.78 6.28
C GLU A 80 7.60 5.42 7.00
N THR A 81 7.02 4.27 6.65
CA THR A 81 5.78 3.76 7.27
C THR A 81 6.05 2.79 8.40
N GLY A 82 7.25 2.23 8.47
CA GLY A 82 7.63 1.15 9.36
C GLY A 82 7.28 -0.24 8.83
N MET A 83 6.72 -0.33 7.62
CA MET A 83 6.46 -1.59 6.92
C MET A 83 7.51 -1.78 5.83
N TYR A 84 8.39 -2.76 6.01
CA TYR A 84 9.54 -3.00 5.13
C TYR A 84 9.15 -3.11 3.65
N ASP A 85 8.19 -3.97 3.33
CA ASP A 85 7.77 -4.20 1.94
C ASP A 85 7.12 -2.94 1.33
N TYR A 86 6.40 -2.19 2.16
CA TYR A 86 5.74 -0.96 1.72
C TYR A 86 6.76 0.15 1.41
N ASP A 87 7.73 0.35 2.29
CA ASP A 87 8.78 1.36 2.14
C ASP A 87 9.80 1.01 1.06
N LEU A 88 9.83 -0.27 0.62
CA LEU A 88 10.71 -0.75 -0.45
C LEU A 88 10.08 -0.69 -1.85
N GLN A 89 8.75 -0.73 -1.96
CA GLN A 89 8.05 -0.93 -3.24
C GLN A 89 7.20 0.26 -3.67
N ASN A 90 6.90 1.20 -2.76
CA ASN A 90 5.97 2.26 -3.08
C ASN A 90 6.67 3.59 -3.35
N VAL A 91 6.15 4.29 -4.33
CA VAL A 91 6.46 5.67 -4.66
C VAL A 91 5.15 6.44 -4.87
N TYR A 92 5.15 7.74 -4.60
CA TYR A 92 3.99 8.59 -4.77
C TYR A 92 4.31 9.79 -5.64
N THR A 93 3.39 10.12 -6.53
CA THR A 93 3.42 11.33 -7.34
C THR A 93 2.00 11.89 -7.43
N THR A 94 1.81 13.00 -8.11
CA THR A 94 0.46 13.55 -8.34
C THR A 94 -0.33 12.63 -9.28
N LEU A 95 -1.66 12.67 -9.15
CA LEU A 95 -2.55 11.87 -10.00
C LEU A 95 -2.32 12.16 -11.49
N ALA A 96 -2.18 13.45 -11.84
CA ALA A 96 -1.96 13.84 -13.23
C ALA A 96 -0.68 13.23 -13.84
N HIS A 97 0.43 13.24 -13.09
CA HIS A 97 1.68 12.67 -13.58
C HIS A 97 1.66 11.14 -13.60
N ALA A 98 0.92 10.51 -12.67
CA ALA A 98 0.69 9.07 -12.71
C ALA A 98 -0.14 8.67 -13.93
N GLN A 99 -1.24 9.37 -14.21
CA GLN A 99 -2.09 9.15 -15.40
C GLN A 99 -1.28 9.27 -16.70
N GLU A 100 -0.47 10.31 -16.82
CA GLU A 100 0.38 10.53 -17.99
C GLU A 100 1.44 9.41 -18.15
N LEU A 101 2.01 8.90 -17.05
CA LEU A 101 2.96 7.80 -17.08
C LEU A 101 2.31 6.48 -17.55
N VAL A 102 1.06 6.22 -17.15
CA VAL A 102 0.30 5.01 -17.53
C VAL A 102 -0.44 5.20 -18.87
N GLY A 103 -0.44 6.42 -19.43
CA GLY A 103 -1.10 6.74 -20.70
C GLY A 103 -2.62 6.86 -20.59
N ILE A 104 -3.11 7.37 -19.48
CA ILE A 104 -4.51 7.72 -19.26
C ILE A 104 -4.69 9.20 -19.65
N ASP A 105 -5.32 9.46 -20.79
CA ASP A 105 -5.53 10.83 -21.29
C ASP A 105 -6.71 11.55 -20.62
N ASP A 106 -7.66 10.82 -20.04
CA ASP A 106 -8.82 11.40 -19.36
C ASP A 106 -8.50 11.67 -17.89
N PRO A 107 -8.45 12.95 -17.46
CA PRO A 107 -8.15 13.30 -16.08
C PRO A 107 -9.22 12.86 -15.06
N SER A 108 -10.42 12.49 -15.53
CA SER A 108 -11.50 11.98 -14.69
C SER A 108 -11.37 10.48 -14.36
N VAL A 109 -10.47 9.77 -15.03
CA VAL A 109 -10.27 8.33 -14.86
C VAL A 109 -9.14 8.08 -13.86
N ALA A 110 -9.40 7.24 -12.87
CA ALA A 110 -8.39 6.74 -11.93
C ALA A 110 -8.38 5.21 -11.93
N GLY A 111 -7.21 4.62 -11.73
CA GLY A 111 -7.06 3.16 -11.66
C GLY A 111 -7.75 2.52 -10.45
N GLY A 112 -7.99 3.32 -9.39
CA GLY A 112 -8.70 2.87 -8.20
C GLY A 112 -9.01 4.02 -7.26
N ILE A 113 -9.98 3.79 -6.38
CA ILE A 113 -10.38 4.75 -5.35
C ILE A 113 -10.17 4.12 -3.97
N GLY A 114 -9.32 4.73 -3.16
CA GLY A 114 -9.14 4.34 -1.77
C GLY A 114 -10.26 4.91 -0.88
N VAL A 115 -10.96 4.03 -0.17
CA VAL A 115 -12.02 4.42 0.76
C VAL A 115 -11.57 4.14 2.19
N ARG A 116 -11.56 5.17 3.04
CA ARG A 116 -11.28 5.03 4.47
C ARG A 116 -12.59 4.92 5.26
N THR A 117 -12.72 3.86 6.04
CA THR A 117 -13.87 3.65 6.93
C THR A 117 -13.58 4.22 8.32
N VAL A 118 -14.62 4.72 9.01
CA VAL A 118 -14.52 5.18 10.41
C VAL A 118 -14.20 4.02 11.34
N ASP A 119 -14.80 2.86 11.08
CA ASP A 119 -14.55 1.62 11.82
C ASP A 119 -13.89 0.60 10.88
N PRO A 120 -12.58 0.32 11.06
CA PRO A 120 -11.85 -0.64 10.25
C PRO A 120 -12.39 -2.07 10.33
N SER A 121 -13.02 -2.46 11.46
CA SER A 121 -13.56 -3.82 11.65
C SER A 121 -14.75 -4.12 10.75
N ARG A 122 -15.43 -3.09 10.24
CA ARG A 122 -16.55 -3.19 9.31
C ARG A 122 -16.16 -3.06 7.84
N ALA A 123 -14.86 -3.01 7.54
CA ALA A 123 -14.39 -2.77 6.18
C ALA A 123 -14.91 -3.82 5.18
N THR A 124 -14.94 -5.09 5.56
CA THR A 124 -15.44 -6.18 4.70
C THR A 124 -16.96 -6.07 4.43
N GLU A 125 -17.75 -5.71 5.43
CA GLU A 125 -19.20 -5.47 5.29
C GLU A 125 -19.46 -4.29 4.34
N ILE A 126 -18.72 -3.19 4.55
CA ILE A 126 -18.86 -1.97 3.74
C ILE A 126 -18.40 -2.22 2.30
N ALA A 127 -17.30 -2.96 2.10
CA ALA A 127 -16.82 -3.33 0.77
C ALA A 127 -17.89 -4.14 0.00
N GLY A 128 -18.55 -5.11 0.67
CA GLY A 128 -19.67 -5.85 0.09
C GLY A 128 -20.82 -4.93 -0.31
N ALA A 129 -21.23 -4.01 0.55
CA ALA A 129 -22.32 -3.07 0.26
C ALA A 129 -21.99 -2.12 -0.91
N ILE A 130 -20.72 -1.71 -1.05
CA ILE A 130 -20.27 -0.90 -2.19
C ILE A 130 -20.28 -1.76 -3.47
N GLN A 131 -19.77 -3.01 -3.40
CA GLN A 131 -19.76 -3.93 -4.53
C GLN A 131 -21.17 -4.21 -5.06
N ASP A 132 -22.13 -4.43 -4.15
CA ASP A 132 -23.55 -4.71 -4.50
C ASP A 132 -24.21 -3.50 -5.19
N ARG A 133 -23.79 -2.27 -4.83
CA ARG A 133 -24.31 -1.04 -5.43
C ARG A 133 -23.70 -0.71 -6.78
N LEU A 134 -22.40 -0.90 -6.92
CA LEU A 134 -21.68 -0.55 -8.14
C LEU A 134 -21.80 -1.64 -9.21
N GLY A 135 -21.74 -2.92 -8.82
CA GLY A 135 -21.77 -4.04 -9.73
C GLY A 135 -20.58 -4.08 -10.69
N PHE A 136 -20.70 -4.88 -11.74
CA PHE A 136 -19.69 -4.91 -12.82
C PHE A 136 -19.72 -3.60 -13.62
N PRO A 137 -18.55 -3.01 -14.01
CA PRO A 137 -17.20 -3.57 -14.01
C PRO A 137 -16.35 -3.26 -12.77
N TYR A 138 -16.93 -2.70 -11.72
CA TYR A 138 -16.17 -2.31 -10.54
C TYR A 138 -15.88 -3.51 -9.64
N TYR A 139 -14.68 -3.52 -9.05
CA TYR A 139 -14.24 -4.54 -8.12
C TYR A 139 -13.82 -3.88 -6.81
N VAL A 140 -14.41 -4.32 -5.70
CA VAL A 140 -14.18 -3.72 -4.39
C VAL A 140 -13.53 -4.74 -3.46
N GLU A 141 -12.36 -4.40 -2.94
CA GLU A 141 -11.64 -5.22 -1.98
C GLU A 141 -11.50 -4.53 -0.63
N SER A 142 -11.67 -5.28 0.45
CA SER A 142 -11.32 -4.80 1.79
C SER A 142 -9.84 -5.06 2.08
N TRP A 143 -9.27 -4.27 2.99
CA TRP A 143 -7.89 -4.44 3.44
C TRP A 143 -7.61 -5.83 4.06
N GLU A 144 -8.62 -6.49 4.62
CA GLU A 144 -8.53 -7.86 5.14
C GLU A 144 -8.32 -8.88 4.02
N VAL A 145 -8.96 -8.67 2.87
CA VAL A 145 -8.81 -9.54 1.70
C VAL A 145 -7.43 -9.36 1.08
N THR A 146 -6.98 -8.12 0.95
CA THR A 146 -5.67 -7.78 0.44
C THR A 146 -4.55 -8.37 1.32
N ASN A 147 -4.74 -8.39 2.65
CA ASN A 147 -3.78 -8.93 3.61
C ASN A 147 -4.16 -10.33 4.14
N ARG A 148 -4.85 -11.13 3.33
CA ARG A 148 -5.37 -12.46 3.75
C ARG A 148 -4.29 -13.38 4.35
N ALA A 149 -3.07 -13.34 3.84
CA ALA A 149 -1.97 -14.15 4.34
C ALA A 149 -1.65 -13.81 5.80
N LEU A 150 -1.58 -12.51 6.13
CA LEU A 150 -1.36 -12.02 7.50
C LEU A 150 -2.49 -12.46 8.44
N PHE A 151 -3.76 -12.29 8.01
CA PHE A 151 -4.92 -12.69 8.81
C PHE A 151 -4.98 -14.20 9.04
N SER A 152 -4.62 -14.99 8.03
CA SER A 152 -4.55 -16.45 8.17
C SER A 152 -3.48 -16.87 9.17
N ALA A 153 -2.31 -16.22 9.16
CA ALA A 153 -1.24 -16.45 10.13
C ALA A 153 -1.68 -16.11 11.57
N LEU A 154 -2.28 -14.94 11.77
CA LEU A 154 -2.80 -14.51 13.09
C LEU A 154 -3.90 -15.44 13.61
N LYS A 155 -4.78 -15.93 12.74
CA LYS A 155 -5.80 -16.89 13.11
C LYS A 155 -5.22 -18.24 13.54
N LEU A 156 -4.19 -18.71 12.83
CA LEU A 156 -3.49 -19.95 13.16
C LEU A 156 -2.76 -19.81 14.50
N GLU A 157 -2.09 -18.69 14.73
CA GLU A 157 -1.42 -18.37 16.00
C GLU A 157 -2.40 -18.39 17.17
N LYS A 158 -3.57 -17.75 17.04
CA LYS A 158 -4.61 -17.74 18.06
C LYS A 158 -5.11 -19.16 18.40
N ILE A 159 -5.30 -20.00 17.38
CA ILE A 159 -5.72 -21.39 17.56
C ILE A 159 -4.62 -22.18 18.27
N ALA A 160 -3.36 -22.02 17.87
CA ALA A 160 -2.23 -22.69 18.49
C ALA A 160 -2.07 -22.30 19.98
N MET A 161 -2.15 -21.00 20.28
CA MET A 161 -2.11 -20.53 21.68
C MET A 161 -3.29 -21.07 22.51
N GLY A 162 -4.49 -21.10 21.93
CA GLY A 162 -5.67 -21.70 22.57
C GLY A 162 -5.48 -23.18 22.87
N LEU A 163 -4.89 -23.94 21.96
CA LEU A 163 -4.61 -25.38 22.14
C LEU A 163 -3.58 -25.58 23.26
N ILE A 164 -2.50 -24.82 23.27
CA ILE A 164 -1.47 -24.89 24.32
C ILE A 164 -2.07 -24.60 25.69
N LEU A 165 -2.85 -23.52 25.79
CA LEU A 165 -3.54 -23.16 27.04
C LEU A 165 -4.46 -24.28 27.51
N PHE A 166 -5.26 -24.86 26.59
CA PHE A 166 -6.11 -26.00 26.89
C PHE A 166 -5.34 -27.19 27.44
N LEU A 167 -4.21 -27.55 26.84
CA LEU A 167 -3.36 -28.64 27.32
C LEU A 167 -2.80 -28.37 28.74
N ILE A 168 -2.38 -27.13 29.02
CA ILE A 168 -1.89 -26.73 30.35
C ILE A 168 -2.99 -26.90 31.39
N VAL A 169 -4.22 -26.43 31.10
CA VAL A 169 -5.37 -26.58 31.98
C VAL A 169 -5.71 -28.06 32.20
N LEU A 170 -5.66 -28.85 31.14
CA LEU A 170 -5.92 -30.28 31.20
C LEU A 170 -4.93 -31.00 32.14
N VAL A 171 -3.63 -30.73 32.00
CA VAL A 171 -2.58 -31.31 32.85
C VAL A 171 -2.77 -30.88 34.32
N ALA A 172 -3.10 -29.59 34.56
CA ALA A 172 -3.36 -29.09 35.89
C ALA A 172 -4.59 -29.79 36.51
N ALA A 173 -5.66 -30.00 35.77
CA ALA A 173 -6.85 -30.73 36.22
C ALA A 173 -6.52 -32.17 36.60
N PHE A 174 -5.75 -32.89 35.78
CA PHE A 174 -5.32 -34.25 36.10
C PHE A 174 -4.46 -34.32 37.37
N ASN A 175 -3.55 -33.34 37.59
CA ASN A 175 -2.78 -33.26 38.81
C ASN A 175 -3.67 -33.10 40.05
N ILE A 176 -4.67 -32.22 40.00
CA ILE A 176 -5.61 -31.99 41.10
C ILE A 176 -6.40 -33.28 41.40
N VAL A 177 -6.95 -33.91 40.34
CA VAL A 177 -7.70 -35.16 40.49
C VAL A 177 -6.84 -36.26 41.11
N SER A 178 -5.60 -36.41 40.63
CA SER A 178 -4.66 -37.40 41.16
C SER A 178 -4.35 -37.19 42.65
N THR A 179 -4.20 -35.94 43.05
CA THR A 179 -3.94 -35.59 44.46
C THR A 179 -5.16 -35.84 45.35
N LEU A 180 -6.37 -35.64 44.84
CA LEU A 180 -7.60 -35.90 45.56
C LEU A 180 -7.91 -37.38 45.75
N VAL A 181 -7.52 -38.23 44.78
CA VAL A 181 -7.75 -39.67 44.79
C VAL A 181 -6.74 -40.41 45.68
N MET A 182 -5.55 -39.84 45.90
CA MET A 182 -4.53 -40.40 46.75
C MET A 182 -4.75 -40.08 48.22
#